data_8da953bee5226e624070b1c3c3e15c95
#
_entry.id   8da953bee5226e624070b1c3c3e15c95
#
_cell.length_a   1.000
_cell.length_b   1.000
_cell.length_c   1.000
_cell.angle_alpha   90.00
_cell.angle_beta   90.00
_cell.angle_gamma   90.00
#
_symmetry.space_group_name_H-M   'P 1'
#
loop_
_entity.id
_entity.type
_entity.pdbx_description
1 polymer ?
#
loop_
_entity_poly.entity_id
_entity_poly.type
_entity_poly.pdbx_seq_one_letter_code
_entity_poly.pdbx_strand_id
1 'polypeptide(L)'
;YEDYESFVHSFNCVHDMGPQQLQLGFLKVLKGSYMCEKAADYEIQYMDEPPYEVLSTKWLSYGEILRVKQVEEMVELYYNSSQFLYTLPVVQMAFSDAYKMYLCLSDFYREKGYLLSSPSRSSRYQVLFDFAVNADFSEEFPAEISERKEMLRQVLTFDLYLRENMKSRPDFAKDLSPYKSAFYDFYRKEEETHRYLPGYEEYDG
;
A
#
# COMPACT_ATOMS: atom_id res chain seq x y z
N TYR A 1 -10.15 -24.53 -7.85
CA TYR A 1 -11.06 -23.97 -6.86
C TYR A 1 -10.19 -23.33 -5.80
N GLU A 2 -10.38 -22.04 -5.57
CA GLU A 2 -9.48 -21.21 -4.77
C GLU A 2 -10.02 -21.10 -3.34
N ASP A 3 -9.24 -21.53 -2.37
CA ASP A 3 -9.43 -21.28 -0.96
C ASP A 3 -8.57 -20.08 -0.49
N TYR A 4 -8.66 -19.73 0.77
CA TYR A 4 -7.96 -18.57 1.30
C TYR A 4 -6.43 -18.70 1.22
N GLU A 5 -5.87 -19.89 1.48
CA GLU A 5 -4.43 -20.11 1.45
C GLU A 5 -3.89 -20.03 0.01
N SER A 6 -4.58 -20.65 -0.94
CA SER A 6 -4.22 -20.57 -2.36
C SER A 6 -4.36 -19.17 -2.91
N PHE A 7 -5.36 -18.39 -2.45
CA PHE A 7 -5.49 -16.99 -2.79
C PHE A 7 -4.30 -16.15 -2.26
N VAL A 8 -3.94 -16.31 -0.99
CA VAL A 8 -2.78 -15.62 -0.39
C VAL A 8 -1.51 -15.94 -1.16
N HIS A 9 -1.29 -17.20 -1.51
CA HIS A 9 -0.15 -17.61 -2.32
C HIS A 9 -0.15 -16.93 -3.70
N SER A 10 -1.28 -16.97 -4.41
CA SER A 10 -1.44 -16.34 -5.73
C SER A 10 -1.21 -14.85 -5.67
N PHE A 11 -1.75 -14.18 -4.64
CA PHE A 11 -1.54 -12.75 -4.40
C PHE A 11 -0.05 -12.41 -4.28
N ASN A 12 0.67 -13.12 -3.42
CA ASN A 12 2.09 -12.88 -3.20
C ASN A 12 2.90 -13.12 -4.48
N CYS A 13 2.63 -14.21 -5.22
CA CYS A 13 3.29 -14.48 -6.48
C CYS A 13 3.09 -13.34 -7.51
N VAL A 14 1.86 -12.82 -7.63
CA VAL A 14 1.58 -11.72 -8.57
C VAL A 14 2.19 -10.41 -8.09
N HIS A 15 2.12 -10.13 -6.79
CA HIS A 15 2.74 -8.95 -6.18
C HIS A 15 4.27 -8.92 -6.42
N ASP A 16 4.95 -10.06 -6.27
CA ASP A 16 6.39 -10.19 -6.48
C ASP A 16 6.81 -9.98 -7.94
N MET A 17 5.89 -10.15 -8.90
CA MET A 17 6.14 -9.79 -10.31
C MET A 17 6.20 -8.27 -10.53
N GLY A 18 5.78 -7.46 -9.56
CA GLY A 18 5.83 -6.01 -9.61
C GLY A 18 4.95 -5.38 -10.70
N PRO A 19 3.66 -5.77 -10.87
CA PRO A 19 2.81 -5.17 -11.89
C PRO A 19 2.59 -3.68 -11.60
N GLN A 20 2.34 -2.88 -12.64
CA GLN A 20 2.04 -1.45 -12.46
C GLN A 20 0.74 -1.21 -11.68
N GLN A 21 -0.22 -2.12 -11.81
CA GLN A 21 -1.46 -2.13 -11.04
C GLN A 21 -1.80 -3.57 -10.66
N LEU A 22 -2.25 -3.77 -9.43
CA LEU A 22 -2.68 -5.03 -8.89
C LEU A 22 -4.17 -4.95 -8.55
N GLN A 23 -5.02 -5.58 -9.36
CA GLN A 23 -6.47 -5.57 -9.16
C GLN A 23 -6.95 -6.89 -8.58
N LEU A 24 -7.64 -6.81 -7.44
CA LEU A 24 -8.34 -7.93 -6.85
C LEU A 24 -9.81 -7.86 -7.30
N GLY A 25 -10.23 -8.86 -8.08
CA GLY A 25 -11.61 -8.92 -8.58
C GLY A 25 -12.49 -9.84 -7.73
N PHE A 26 -13.69 -9.38 -7.40
CA PHE A 26 -14.69 -10.20 -6.69
C PHE A 26 -15.74 -10.72 -7.68
N LEU A 27 -16.07 -11.99 -7.54
CA LEU A 27 -17.07 -12.64 -8.39
C LEU A 27 -18.42 -11.92 -8.25
N LYS A 28 -19.04 -11.61 -9.40
CA LYS A 28 -20.41 -11.11 -9.48
C LYS A 28 -21.30 -12.17 -10.11
N VAL A 29 -22.33 -12.61 -9.39
CA VAL A 29 -23.25 -13.67 -9.81
C VAL A 29 -24.43 -13.05 -10.55
N LEU A 30 -24.26 -12.83 -11.84
CA LEU A 30 -25.28 -12.18 -12.67
C LEU A 30 -26.37 -13.17 -13.04
N LYS A 31 -27.62 -12.71 -13.08
CA LYS A 31 -28.78 -13.50 -13.51
C LYS A 31 -28.57 -14.08 -14.92
N GLY A 32 -28.79 -15.38 -15.08
CA GLY A 32 -28.59 -16.10 -16.34
C GLY A 32 -27.12 -16.44 -16.66
N SER A 33 -26.17 -16.14 -15.78
CA SER A 33 -24.79 -16.59 -15.95
C SER A 33 -24.62 -18.05 -15.49
N TYR A 34 -23.58 -18.72 -16.02
CA TYR A 34 -23.19 -20.07 -15.57
C TYR A 34 -22.99 -20.13 -14.06
N MET A 35 -22.39 -19.10 -13.45
CA MET A 35 -22.18 -19.05 -12.00
C MET A 35 -23.49 -18.96 -11.21
N CYS A 36 -24.50 -18.30 -11.77
CA CYS A 36 -25.85 -18.28 -11.18
C CYS A 36 -26.50 -19.67 -11.23
N GLU A 37 -26.38 -20.40 -12.35
CA GLU A 37 -26.89 -21.75 -12.49
C GLU A 37 -26.20 -22.74 -11.56
N LYS A 38 -24.90 -22.54 -11.30
CA LYS A 38 -24.03 -23.38 -10.48
C LYS A 38 -23.88 -22.92 -9.03
N ALA A 39 -24.59 -21.87 -8.64
CA ALA A 39 -24.45 -21.29 -7.30
C ALA A 39 -24.72 -22.31 -6.19
N ALA A 40 -25.73 -23.16 -6.36
CA ALA A 40 -26.06 -24.23 -5.39
C ALA A 40 -24.96 -25.32 -5.33
N ASP A 41 -24.38 -25.71 -6.46
CA ASP A 41 -23.32 -26.74 -6.53
C ASP A 41 -22.03 -26.29 -5.82
N TYR A 42 -21.78 -24.99 -5.83
CA TYR A 42 -20.59 -24.35 -5.25
C TYR A 42 -20.87 -23.65 -3.92
N GLU A 43 -22.08 -23.82 -3.37
CA GLU A 43 -22.53 -23.19 -2.12
C GLU A 43 -22.30 -21.68 -2.12
N ILE A 44 -22.45 -21.03 -3.30
CA ILE A 44 -22.22 -19.58 -3.44
C ILE A 44 -23.38 -18.82 -2.82
N GLN A 45 -23.08 -18.01 -1.83
CA GLN A 45 -23.96 -16.96 -1.33
C GLN A 45 -23.54 -15.63 -1.96
N TYR A 46 -24.48 -14.85 -2.44
CA TYR A 46 -24.24 -13.58 -3.09
C TYR A 46 -25.37 -12.60 -2.84
N MET A 47 -25.15 -11.32 -3.14
CA MET A 47 -26.17 -10.27 -3.00
C MET A 47 -27.24 -10.42 -4.07
N ASP A 48 -28.51 -10.44 -3.68
CA ASP A 48 -29.65 -10.53 -4.60
C ASP A 48 -29.86 -9.26 -5.43
N GLU A 49 -29.28 -8.14 -4.97
CA GLU A 49 -29.33 -6.83 -5.60
C GLU A 49 -27.93 -6.40 -6.12
N PRO A 50 -27.85 -5.46 -7.07
CA PRO A 50 -26.57 -4.93 -7.51
C PRO A 50 -25.67 -4.50 -6.34
N PRO A 51 -24.39 -4.83 -6.38
CA PRO A 51 -23.60 -5.35 -7.49
C PRO A 51 -23.59 -6.88 -7.67
N TYR A 52 -24.48 -7.64 -7.05
CA TYR A 52 -24.58 -9.12 -7.14
C TYR A 52 -23.29 -9.83 -6.71
N GLU A 53 -22.59 -9.26 -5.79
CA GLU A 53 -21.27 -9.71 -5.39
C GLU A 53 -21.33 -10.93 -4.48
N VAL A 54 -20.35 -11.82 -4.61
CA VAL A 54 -20.18 -12.98 -3.77
C VAL A 54 -19.98 -12.60 -2.31
N LEU A 55 -20.65 -13.31 -1.41
CA LEU A 55 -20.50 -13.19 0.04
C LEU A 55 -19.73 -14.36 0.63
N SER A 56 -19.96 -15.57 0.13
CA SER A 56 -19.21 -16.78 0.49
C SER A 56 -19.29 -17.83 -0.61
N THR A 57 -18.39 -18.80 -0.56
CA THR A 57 -18.40 -19.97 -1.43
C THR A 57 -18.12 -21.22 -0.57
N LYS A 58 -18.18 -22.39 -1.17
CA LYS A 58 -17.75 -23.63 -0.53
C LYS A 58 -16.30 -23.60 0.00
N TRP A 59 -15.44 -22.76 -0.58
CA TRP A 59 -13.99 -22.70 -0.30
C TRP A 59 -13.58 -21.46 0.46
N LEU A 60 -14.36 -20.38 0.39
CA LEU A 60 -14.10 -19.10 1.05
C LEU A 60 -15.30 -18.71 1.92
N SER A 61 -15.07 -18.59 3.19
CA SER A 61 -16.06 -18.07 4.14
C SER A 61 -16.30 -16.57 3.94
N TYR A 62 -17.41 -16.06 4.45
CA TYR A 62 -17.71 -14.62 4.44
C TYR A 62 -16.63 -13.79 5.13
N GLY A 63 -16.10 -14.29 6.26
CA GLY A 63 -15.02 -13.60 6.99
C GLY A 63 -13.73 -13.51 6.19
N GLU A 64 -13.38 -14.54 5.42
CA GLU A 64 -12.20 -14.54 4.54
C GLU A 64 -12.39 -13.58 3.36
N ILE A 65 -13.56 -13.56 2.73
CA ILE A 65 -13.86 -12.59 1.66
C ILE A 65 -13.77 -11.15 2.20
N LEU A 66 -14.26 -10.87 3.40
CA LEU A 66 -14.11 -9.56 4.02
C LEU A 66 -12.64 -9.19 4.25
N ARG A 67 -11.80 -10.15 4.65
CA ARG A 67 -10.35 -9.93 4.80
C ARG A 67 -9.68 -9.60 3.46
N VAL A 68 -10.05 -10.33 2.40
CA VAL A 68 -9.54 -10.04 1.05
C VAL A 68 -9.95 -8.64 0.60
N LYS A 69 -11.19 -8.21 0.88
CA LYS A 69 -11.64 -6.83 0.58
C LYS A 69 -10.87 -5.76 1.34
N GLN A 70 -10.55 -6.03 2.59
CA GLN A 70 -9.73 -5.11 3.38
C GLN A 70 -8.32 -4.98 2.80
N VAL A 71 -7.73 -6.08 2.34
CA VAL A 71 -6.42 -6.07 1.66
C VAL A 71 -6.52 -5.32 0.33
N GLU A 72 -7.57 -5.55 -0.45
CA GLU A 72 -7.81 -4.85 -1.72
C GLU A 72 -7.85 -3.33 -1.51
N GLU A 73 -8.56 -2.84 -0.50
CA GLU A 73 -8.59 -1.40 -0.18
C GLU A 73 -7.18 -0.85 0.11
N MET A 74 -6.35 -1.57 0.86
CA MET A 74 -4.97 -1.15 1.14
C MET A 74 -4.09 -1.18 -0.12
N VAL A 75 -4.28 -2.16 -0.99
CA VAL A 75 -3.58 -2.22 -2.29
C VAL A 75 -3.94 -1.01 -3.15
N GLU A 76 -5.22 -0.64 -3.24
CA GLU A 76 -5.66 0.54 -3.98
C GLU A 76 -5.08 1.84 -3.40
N LEU A 77 -5.08 1.98 -2.08
CA LEU A 77 -4.61 3.19 -1.42
C LEU A 77 -3.09 3.37 -1.46
N TYR A 78 -2.33 2.28 -1.42
CA TYR A 78 -0.89 2.33 -1.23
C TYR A 78 -0.10 1.83 -2.44
N TYR A 79 -0.45 0.69 -3.03
CA TYR A 79 0.25 0.14 -4.19
C TYR A 79 -0.18 0.84 -5.49
N ASN A 80 -1.46 0.78 -5.82
CA ASN A 80 -2.00 1.30 -7.09
C ASN A 80 -1.94 2.83 -7.19
N SER A 81 -1.90 3.53 -6.05
CA SER A 81 -1.73 4.98 -6.02
C SER A 81 -0.37 5.47 -6.54
N SER A 82 0.61 4.60 -6.59
CA SER A 82 2.02 4.91 -6.93
C SER A 82 2.66 5.99 -6.06
N GLN A 83 2.08 6.27 -4.86
CA GLN A 83 2.61 7.28 -3.94
C GLN A 83 3.87 6.81 -3.20
N PHE A 84 4.03 5.49 -3.01
CA PHE A 84 4.95 4.88 -2.05
C PHE A 84 5.90 3.88 -2.71
N LEU A 85 6.41 4.21 -3.91
CA LEU A 85 7.23 3.29 -4.70
C LEU A 85 8.52 2.85 -3.99
N TYR A 86 9.12 3.74 -3.22
CA TYR A 86 10.35 3.46 -2.48
C TYR A 86 10.06 3.06 -1.03
N THR A 87 8.94 3.49 -0.48
CA THR A 87 8.57 3.21 0.92
C THR A 87 8.01 1.81 1.11
N LEU A 88 7.10 1.35 0.23
CA LEU A 88 6.45 0.05 0.39
C LEU A 88 7.43 -1.13 0.45
N PRO A 89 8.46 -1.23 -0.41
CA PRO A 89 9.45 -2.30 -0.29
C PRO A 89 10.17 -2.32 1.06
N VAL A 90 10.45 -1.14 1.62
CA VAL A 90 11.11 -1.03 2.94
C VAL A 90 10.16 -1.46 4.07
N VAL A 91 8.88 -1.07 3.99
CA VAL A 91 7.86 -1.52 4.96
C VAL A 91 7.65 -3.03 4.86
N GLN A 92 7.59 -3.57 3.65
CA GLN A 92 7.38 -5.01 3.41
C GLN A 92 8.48 -5.88 4.02
N MET A 93 9.73 -5.40 4.08
CA MET A 93 10.84 -6.14 4.74
C MET A 93 10.56 -6.54 6.18
N ALA A 94 9.55 -5.95 6.80
CA ALA A 94 9.16 -6.22 8.17
C ALA A 94 8.10 -7.31 8.31
N PHE A 95 7.64 -7.87 7.22
CA PHE A 95 6.57 -8.86 7.19
C PHE A 95 7.02 -10.09 6.41
N SER A 96 6.44 -11.25 6.74
CA SER A 96 6.74 -12.51 6.04
C SER A 96 6.46 -12.44 4.54
N ASP A 97 5.47 -11.64 4.15
CA ASP A 97 5.03 -11.49 2.77
C ASP A 97 4.18 -10.23 2.59
N ALA A 98 3.91 -9.88 1.32
CA ALA A 98 3.15 -8.68 0.99
C ALA A 98 1.69 -8.74 1.48
N TYR A 99 1.04 -9.90 1.34
CA TYR A 99 -0.34 -10.06 1.81
C TYR A 99 -0.46 -9.77 3.31
N LYS A 100 0.46 -10.31 4.10
CA LYS A 100 0.52 -10.08 5.55
C LYS A 100 0.70 -8.61 5.88
N MET A 101 1.58 -7.90 5.17
CA MET A 101 1.75 -6.45 5.34
C MET A 101 0.45 -5.69 5.12
N TYR A 102 -0.25 -5.91 3.99
CA TYR A 102 -1.51 -5.22 3.71
C TYR A 102 -2.61 -5.59 4.69
N LEU A 103 -2.67 -6.85 5.12
CA LEU A 103 -3.62 -7.29 6.13
C LEU A 103 -3.39 -6.57 7.48
N CYS A 104 -2.15 -6.49 7.94
CA CYS A 104 -1.81 -5.75 9.16
C CYS A 104 -2.08 -4.24 9.03
N LEU A 105 -1.82 -3.67 7.84
CA LEU A 105 -2.14 -2.28 7.56
C LEU A 105 -3.65 -2.03 7.61
N SER A 106 -4.47 -2.95 7.08
CA SER A 106 -5.93 -2.85 7.16
C SER A 106 -6.45 -2.95 8.60
N ASP A 107 -5.84 -3.82 9.41
CA ASP A 107 -6.16 -3.93 10.84
C ASP A 107 -5.82 -2.62 11.57
N PHE A 108 -4.66 -2.01 11.27
CA PHE A 108 -4.27 -0.70 11.79
C PHE A 108 -5.28 0.40 11.39
N TYR A 109 -5.72 0.41 10.13
CA TYR A 109 -6.75 1.32 9.64
C TYR A 109 -8.06 1.18 10.42
N ARG A 110 -8.47 -0.04 10.68
CA ARG A 110 -9.68 -0.34 11.48
C ARG A 110 -9.53 0.15 12.92
N GLU A 111 -8.42 -0.15 13.57
CA GLU A 111 -8.15 0.26 14.95
C GLU A 111 -8.13 1.78 15.13
N LYS A 112 -7.57 2.50 14.15
CA LYS A 112 -7.51 3.96 14.15
C LYS A 112 -8.79 4.64 13.64
N GLY A 113 -9.77 3.88 13.17
CA GLY A 113 -11.01 4.42 12.60
C GLY A 113 -10.84 5.09 11.22
N TYR A 114 -9.72 4.85 10.54
CA TYR A 114 -9.41 5.45 9.24
C TYR A 114 -10.28 4.91 8.09
N LEU A 115 -10.88 3.74 8.24
CA LEU A 115 -11.87 3.21 7.28
C LEU A 115 -13.12 4.10 7.19
N LEU A 116 -13.46 4.81 8.28
CA LEU A 116 -14.61 5.72 8.34
C LEU A 116 -14.24 7.15 7.93
N SER A 117 -13.00 7.58 8.20
CA SER A 117 -12.55 8.97 7.99
C SER A 117 -11.76 9.21 6.71
N SER A 118 -11.38 8.15 6.01
CA SER A 118 -10.64 8.16 4.72
C SER A 118 -9.52 9.21 4.68
N PRO A 119 -8.31 8.89 5.18
CA PRO A 119 -7.19 9.83 5.19
C PRO A 119 -6.93 10.43 3.80
N SER A 120 -6.70 11.73 3.76
CA SER A 120 -6.35 12.42 2.52
C SER A 120 -5.06 11.85 1.92
N ARG A 121 -4.84 12.12 0.62
CA ARG A 121 -3.64 11.68 -0.10
C ARG A 121 -2.35 12.04 0.65
N SER A 122 -2.23 13.28 1.13
CA SER A 122 -1.07 13.74 1.90
C SER A 122 -1.01 13.15 3.32
N SER A 123 -2.15 12.90 3.97
CA SER A 123 -2.19 12.30 5.31
C SER A 123 -1.75 10.84 5.32
N ARG A 124 -1.88 10.12 4.20
CA ARG A 124 -1.47 8.70 4.10
C ARG A 124 0.01 8.49 4.36
N TYR A 125 0.86 9.47 4.10
CA TYR A 125 2.30 9.39 4.42
C TYR A 125 2.51 9.30 5.93
N GLN A 126 1.82 10.13 6.72
CA GLN A 126 1.91 10.04 8.18
C GLN A 126 1.31 8.73 8.70
N VAL A 127 0.18 8.29 8.14
CA VAL A 127 -0.46 7.02 8.52
C VAL A 127 0.48 5.84 8.26
N LEU A 128 1.14 5.79 7.10
CA LEU A 128 2.09 4.73 6.77
C LEU A 128 3.33 4.78 7.68
N PHE A 129 3.81 5.97 8.01
CA PHE A 129 4.90 6.14 8.97
C PHE A 129 4.52 5.60 10.34
N ASP A 130 3.35 6.00 10.86
CA ASP A 130 2.87 5.57 12.17
C ASP A 130 2.63 4.05 12.21
N PHE A 131 2.07 3.47 11.15
CA PHE A 131 1.94 2.03 10.99
C PHE A 131 3.30 1.34 11.08
N ALA A 132 4.25 1.74 10.22
CA ALA A 132 5.53 1.08 10.10
C ALA A 132 6.42 1.25 11.34
N VAL A 133 6.30 2.34 12.08
CA VAL A 133 7.05 2.56 13.33
C VAL A 133 6.49 1.76 14.51
N ASN A 134 5.17 1.54 14.51
CA ASN A 134 4.49 0.82 15.59
C ASN A 134 4.28 -0.68 15.29
N ALA A 135 4.56 -1.13 14.06
CA ALA A 135 4.55 -2.54 13.75
C ALA A 135 5.63 -3.25 14.57
N ASP A 136 5.25 -4.35 15.19
CA ASP A 136 6.18 -5.15 15.98
C ASP A 136 7.06 -5.99 15.04
N PHE A 137 8.21 -5.44 14.70
CA PHE A 137 9.19 -6.06 13.80
C PHE A 137 10.13 -7.04 14.50
N SER A 138 9.79 -7.54 15.67
CA SER A 138 10.71 -8.05 16.67
C SER A 138 11.41 -9.36 16.35
N GLU A 139 10.94 -10.19 15.42
CA GLU A 139 11.49 -11.55 15.29
C GLU A 139 12.32 -11.82 14.03
N GLU A 140 12.12 -11.11 12.92
CA GLU A 140 12.77 -11.47 11.65
C GLU A 140 13.87 -10.51 11.16
N PHE A 141 14.02 -9.33 11.76
CA PHE A 141 15.03 -8.35 11.35
C PHE A 141 15.87 -7.80 12.51
N PRO A 142 17.16 -8.19 12.60
CA PRO A 142 18.07 -7.77 13.70
C PRO A 142 18.67 -6.37 13.52
N ALA A 143 18.30 -5.57 12.51
CA ALA A 143 18.76 -4.19 12.44
C ALA A 143 18.16 -3.37 13.58
N GLU A 144 18.96 -2.49 14.20
CA GLU A 144 18.48 -1.65 15.30
C GLU A 144 17.25 -0.84 14.88
N ILE A 145 16.25 -0.77 15.76
CA ILE A 145 14.98 -0.04 15.52
C ILE A 145 15.23 1.40 15.05
N SER A 146 16.30 2.02 15.51
CA SER A 146 16.72 3.37 15.13
C SER A 146 17.12 3.49 13.66
N GLU A 147 17.85 2.53 13.12
CA GLU A 147 18.32 2.53 11.73
C GLU A 147 17.17 2.31 10.75
N ARG A 148 16.25 1.40 11.07
CA ARG A 148 15.05 1.18 10.24
C ARG A 148 14.14 2.39 10.21
N LYS A 149 13.93 3.00 11.37
CA LYS A 149 13.13 4.23 11.47
C LYS A 149 13.73 5.37 10.66
N GLU A 150 15.04 5.45 10.65
CA GLU A 150 15.74 6.47 9.86
C GLU A 150 15.64 6.18 8.36
N MET A 151 15.85 4.94 7.92
CA MET A 151 15.67 4.55 6.52
C MET A 151 14.24 4.79 6.07
N LEU A 152 13.25 4.40 6.86
CA LEU A 152 11.84 4.63 6.59
C LEU A 152 11.53 6.13 6.42
N ARG A 153 12.06 6.99 7.29
CA ARG A 153 11.92 8.44 7.16
C ARG A 153 12.47 8.97 5.84
N GLN A 154 13.65 8.50 5.45
CA GLN A 154 14.31 8.95 4.22
C GLN A 154 13.52 8.56 2.98
N VAL A 155 13.13 7.29 2.84
CA VAL A 155 12.37 6.83 1.66
C VAL A 155 10.98 7.45 1.60
N LEU A 156 10.32 7.59 2.75
CA LEU A 156 9.00 8.22 2.82
C LEU A 156 9.05 9.72 2.49
N THR A 157 10.09 10.41 2.96
CA THR A 157 10.32 11.82 2.61
C THR A 157 10.60 11.95 1.11
N PHE A 158 11.37 11.02 0.54
CA PHE A 158 11.67 11.00 -0.88
C PHE A 158 10.40 10.80 -1.72
N ASP A 159 9.59 9.78 -1.41
CA ASP A 159 8.31 9.54 -2.08
C ASP A 159 7.38 10.75 -1.97
N LEU A 160 7.32 11.39 -0.79
CA LEU A 160 6.48 12.55 -0.56
C LEU A 160 6.85 13.72 -1.49
N TYR A 161 8.11 14.13 -1.49
CA TYR A 161 8.53 15.28 -2.30
C TYR A 161 8.61 14.97 -3.80
N LEU A 162 8.73 13.71 -4.19
CA LEU A 162 8.66 13.29 -5.58
C LEU A 162 7.23 13.34 -6.14
N ARG A 163 6.21 13.19 -5.28
CA ARG A 163 4.81 12.98 -5.68
C ARG A 163 3.86 14.10 -5.30
N GLU A 164 4.20 14.86 -4.27
CA GLU A 164 3.30 15.85 -3.68
C GLU A 164 3.97 17.24 -3.63
N ASN A 165 3.23 18.25 -4.08
CA ASN A 165 3.67 19.65 -3.90
C ASN A 165 3.36 20.11 -2.46
N MET A 166 4.29 19.80 -1.54
CA MET A 166 4.13 20.12 -0.13
C MET A 166 4.56 21.55 0.20
N LYS A 167 3.65 22.31 0.81
CA LYS A 167 3.94 23.69 1.27
C LYS A 167 4.61 23.75 2.64
N SER A 168 4.57 22.66 3.40
CA SER A 168 5.15 22.56 4.73
C SER A 168 5.82 21.21 4.94
N ARG A 169 6.88 21.18 5.72
CA ARG A 169 7.58 19.96 6.09
C ARG A 169 6.69 19.13 7.03
N PRO A 170 6.47 17.84 6.75
CA PRO A 170 5.77 16.95 7.68
C PRO A 170 6.63 16.60 8.91
N ASP A 171 5.99 16.22 10.01
CA ASP A 171 6.66 15.98 11.29
C ASP A 171 7.67 14.82 11.25
N PHE A 172 7.43 13.82 10.41
CA PHE A 172 8.36 12.71 10.25
C PHE A 172 9.63 13.07 9.46
N ALA A 173 9.59 14.11 8.61
CA ALA A 173 10.73 14.49 7.78
C ALA A 173 11.77 15.30 8.57
N LYS A 174 13.05 15.04 8.30
CA LYS A 174 14.16 15.79 8.92
C LYS A 174 14.11 17.26 8.58
N ASP A 175 14.58 18.08 9.51
CA ASP A 175 14.86 19.48 9.23
C ASP A 175 16.13 19.60 8.36
N LEU A 176 15.93 20.05 7.12
CA LEU A 176 17.00 20.26 6.15
C LEU A 176 17.55 21.68 6.16
N SER A 177 17.03 22.58 7.02
CA SER A 177 17.50 23.96 7.14
C SER A 177 19.02 24.09 7.33
N PRO A 178 19.69 23.19 8.10
CA PRO A 178 21.15 23.23 8.24
C PRO A 178 21.92 22.98 6.93
N TYR A 179 21.28 22.33 5.96
CA TYR A 179 21.88 21.94 4.67
C TYR A 179 21.46 22.89 3.52
N LYS A 180 20.75 23.97 3.81
CA LYS A 180 20.20 24.88 2.79
C LYS A 180 21.25 25.37 1.78
N SER A 181 22.45 25.73 2.24
CA SER A 181 23.53 26.15 1.35
C SER A 181 24.01 25.02 0.42
N ALA A 182 24.17 23.81 0.96
CA ALA A 182 24.59 22.66 0.19
C ALA A 182 23.54 22.27 -0.87
N PHE A 183 22.25 22.40 -0.55
CA PHE A 183 21.17 22.18 -1.52
C PHE A 183 21.20 23.22 -2.62
N TYR A 184 21.37 24.49 -2.28
CA TYR A 184 21.48 25.56 -3.28
C TYR A 184 22.64 25.34 -4.23
N ASP A 185 23.81 24.97 -3.71
CA ASP A 185 25.00 24.68 -4.53
C ASP A 185 24.81 23.43 -5.39
N PHE A 186 24.11 22.40 -4.86
CA PHE A 186 23.77 21.21 -5.62
C PHE A 186 22.85 21.54 -6.80
N TYR A 187 21.72 22.21 -6.55
CA TYR A 187 20.75 22.54 -7.60
C TYR A 187 21.36 23.46 -8.68
N ARG A 188 22.15 24.46 -8.28
CA ARG A 188 22.86 25.30 -9.26
C ARG A 188 23.81 24.53 -10.14
N LYS A 189 24.51 23.54 -9.56
CA LYS A 189 25.40 22.68 -10.33
C LYS A 189 24.63 21.71 -11.21
N GLU A 190 23.49 21.23 -10.73
CA GLU A 190 22.64 20.29 -11.46
C GLU A 190 21.96 20.96 -12.65
N GLU A 191 21.59 22.24 -12.54
CA GLU A 191 21.12 23.09 -13.65
C GLU A 191 22.07 23.10 -14.84
N GLU A 192 23.39 23.07 -14.57
CA GLU A 192 24.41 23.04 -15.61
C GLU A 192 24.73 21.62 -16.10
N THR A 193 24.65 20.63 -15.23
CA THR A 193 25.21 19.29 -15.50
C THR A 193 24.18 18.23 -15.85
N HIS A 194 22.93 18.40 -15.42
CA HIS A 194 21.82 17.42 -15.56
C HIS A 194 22.23 15.97 -15.23
N ARG A 195 23.09 15.83 -14.21
CA ARG A 195 23.74 14.54 -13.91
C ARG A 195 22.87 13.60 -13.12
N TYR A 196 22.13 14.14 -12.16
CA TYR A 196 21.36 13.36 -11.18
C TYR A 196 19.85 13.55 -11.32
N LEU A 197 19.43 14.71 -11.85
CA LEU A 197 18.03 15.08 -12.06
C LEU A 197 17.81 15.43 -13.54
N PRO A 198 17.85 14.45 -14.46
CA PRO A 198 17.53 14.71 -15.85
C PRO A 198 16.08 15.18 -15.97
N GLY A 199 15.86 16.31 -16.63
CA GLY A 199 14.53 16.92 -16.75
C GLY A 199 14.07 17.72 -15.52
N TYR A 200 15.00 18.19 -14.71
CA TYR A 200 14.68 18.93 -13.49
C TYR A 200 13.91 20.24 -13.75
N GLU A 201 13.97 20.78 -14.96
CA GLU A 201 13.14 21.91 -15.42
C GLU A 201 11.63 21.61 -15.36
N GLU A 202 11.25 20.34 -15.36
CA GLU A 202 9.86 19.87 -15.23
C GLU A 202 9.41 19.80 -13.77
N TYR A 203 10.33 19.90 -12.83
CA TYR A 203 10.02 19.93 -11.39
C TYR A 203 9.89 21.38 -10.94
N ASP A 204 8.66 21.82 -10.71
CA ASP A 204 8.40 23.10 -10.03
C ASP A 204 9.09 23.07 -8.65
N GLY A 205 10.07 23.91 -8.47
CA GLY A 205 10.93 24.01 -7.29
C GLY A 205 10.22 24.42 -6.00
#